data_5d935d34e4a7e7708ca98b91520086e0
#
_entry.id   5d935d34e4a7e7708ca98b91520086e0
#
_cell.length_a   1.000
_cell.length_b   1.000
_cell.length_c   1.000
_cell.angle_alpha   90.00
_cell.angle_beta   90.00
_cell.angle_gamma   90.00
#
_symmetry.space_group_name_H-M   'P 1'
#
loop_
_entity.id
_entity.type
_entity.pdbx_description
1 polymer ?
#
loop_
_entity_poly.entity_id
_entity_poly.type
_entity_poly.pdbx_seq_one_letter_code
_entity_poly.pdbx_strand_id
1 'polypeptide(L)'
;RLSLVGSEMCIRDSMECITSKLQEMGAKVINYDDSIRIMRTGKLRQTTVKTRPYPGFPTDMQAQVCVCMALAGGTSRLTESVYETRFFGYCTELESMGASIRISGKTATVTGVDHLTGSTVFAHDLRAGAALVIAGLAARGTTFVEHIHFIERGYENLVEKLRALGADICRVEDES
;
A
#
# COMPACT_ATOMS: atom_id res chain seq x y z
N ARG A 1 7.43 14.52 -8.07
CA ARG A 1 6.89 15.53 -7.13
C ARG A 1 5.38 15.26 -6.98
N LEU A 2 5.00 14.55 -5.95
CA LEU A 2 3.58 14.44 -5.59
C LEU A 2 3.19 15.76 -4.92
N SER A 3 2.40 16.57 -5.60
CA SER A 3 1.78 17.76 -5.04
C SER A 3 0.32 17.43 -4.74
N LEU A 4 -0.04 17.39 -3.48
CA LEU A 4 -1.43 17.32 -3.01
C LEU A 4 -1.92 18.75 -2.76
N VAL A 5 -2.87 19.22 -3.57
CA VAL A 5 -3.51 20.52 -3.41
C VAL A 5 -4.77 20.34 -2.55
N GLY A 6 -4.72 20.84 -1.34
CA GLY A 6 -5.83 20.93 -0.40
C GLY A 6 -5.48 21.89 0.72
N SER A 7 -6.40 22.26 1.62
CA SER A 7 -6.07 23.12 2.75
C SER A 7 -4.90 22.51 3.53
N GLU A 8 -3.76 23.17 3.49
CA GLU A 8 -2.43 22.67 3.85
C GLU A 8 -2.35 22.02 5.24
N MET A 9 -3.12 22.51 6.19
CA MET A 9 -3.14 22.02 7.57
C MET A 9 -3.84 20.65 7.71
N CYS A 10 -4.94 20.40 7.00
CA CYS A 10 -5.71 19.16 7.12
C CYS A 10 -5.01 17.95 6.45
N ILE A 11 -4.28 18.16 5.35
CA ILE A 11 -3.57 17.07 4.65
C ILE A 11 -2.36 16.63 5.46
N ARG A 12 -1.59 17.58 5.99
CA ARG A 12 -0.39 17.30 6.79
C ARG A 12 -0.74 16.48 8.04
N ASP A 13 -1.74 16.90 8.80
CA ASP A 13 -2.19 16.21 10.01
C ASP A 13 -2.70 14.79 9.71
N SER A 14 -3.41 14.61 8.60
CA SER A 14 -3.92 13.31 8.17
C SER A 14 -2.82 12.35 7.69
N MET A 15 -1.69 12.88 7.19
CA MET A 15 -0.56 12.09 6.70
C MET A 15 0.50 11.80 7.75
N GLU A 16 0.47 12.46 8.91
CA GLU A 16 1.53 12.38 9.91
C GLU A 16 1.71 10.95 10.44
N CYS A 17 0.64 10.24 10.71
CA CYS A 17 0.72 8.86 11.19
C CYS A 17 1.32 7.91 10.14
N ILE A 18 1.11 8.17 8.85
CA ILE A 18 1.64 7.38 7.73
C ILE A 18 3.13 7.69 7.54
N THR A 19 3.48 8.97 7.47
CA THR A 19 4.87 9.41 7.29
C THR A 19 5.77 9.01 8.45
N SER A 20 5.25 9.07 9.69
CA SER A 20 5.95 8.59 10.89
C SER A 20 6.24 7.09 10.81
N LYS A 21 5.30 6.27 10.33
CA LYS A 21 5.52 4.84 10.15
C LYS A 21 6.51 4.53 9.03
N LEU A 22 6.46 5.24 7.92
CA LEU A 22 7.44 5.10 6.86
C LEU A 22 8.85 5.50 7.33
N GLN A 23 8.95 6.53 8.16
CA GLN A 23 10.21 6.95 8.77
C GLN A 23 10.74 5.90 9.77
N GLU A 24 9.88 5.32 10.60
CA GLU A 24 10.21 4.19 11.48
C GLU A 24 10.74 2.99 10.67
N MET A 25 10.15 2.72 9.51
CA MET A 25 10.62 1.69 8.58
C MET A 25 11.94 2.06 7.88
N GLY A 26 12.45 3.26 8.06
CA GLY A 26 13.74 3.70 7.53
C GLY A 26 13.66 4.51 6.24
N ALA A 27 12.48 4.95 5.82
CA ALA A 27 12.37 5.93 4.76
C ALA A 27 12.83 7.32 5.25
N LYS A 28 13.44 8.10 4.37
CA LYS A 28 13.73 9.51 4.65
C LYS A 28 12.50 10.35 4.30
N VAL A 29 11.97 11.05 5.28
CA VAL A 29 10.83 11.97 5.14
C VAL A 29 11.32 13.40 5.33
N ILE A 30 11.01 14.26 4.38
CA ILE A 30 11.30 15.70 4.43
C ILE A 30 9.99 16.44 4.24
N ASN A 31 9.63 17.24 5.23
CA ASN A 31 8.44 18.08 5.19
C ASN A 31 8.83 19.47 4.65
N TYR A 32 8.07 19.95 3.67
CA TYR A 32 8.08 21.30 3.16
C TYR A 32 6.74 21.97 3.51
N ASP A 33 6.61 23.26 3.24
CA ASP A 33 5.39 24.00 3.59
C ASP A 33 4.15 23.46 2.86
N ASP A 34 4.28 23.07 1.58
CA ASP A 34 3.21 22.64 0.70
C ASP A 34 3.32 21.18 0.25
N SER A 35 4.35 20.45 0.70
CA SER A 35 4.64 19.14 0.16
C SER A 35 5.45 18.26 1.14
N ILE A 36 5.36 16.95 0.93
CA ILE A 36 6.15 15.96 1.68
C ILE A 36 6.97 15.17 0.67
N ARG A 37 8.27 15.08 0.90
CA ARG A 37 9.18 14.24 0.11
C ARG A 37 9.51 12.98 0.88
N ILE A 38 9.20 11.83 0.30
CA ILE A 38 9.52 10.51 0.87
C ILE A 38 10.51 9.83 -0.06
N MET A 39 11.59 9.31 0.51
CA MET A 39 12.65 8.63 -0.23
C MET A 39 13.02 7.34 0.48
N ARG A 40 13.14 6.26 -0.29
CA ARG A 40 13.75 5.02 0.19
C ARG A 40 15.27 5.14 0.05
N THR A 41 16.00 4.99 1.16
CA THR A 41 17.47 5.07 1.20
C THR A 41 18.14 3.70 1.34
N GLY A 42 17.35 2.63 1.47
CA GLY A 42 17.83 1.26 1.64
C GLY A 42 16.69 0.27 1.78
N LYS A 43 16.97 -0.94 2.28
CA LYS A 43 15.91 -1.91 2.60
C LYS A 43 15.10 -1.38 3.79
N LEU A 44 13.78 -1.36 3.66
CA LEU A 44 12.89 -1.01 4.76
C LEU A 44 13.04 -2.02 5.91
N ARG A 45 12.81 -1.56 7.13
CA ARG A 45 12.85 -2.39 8.35
C ARG A 45 11.45 -2.78 8.77
N GLN A 46 11.36 -3.87 9.52
CA GLN A 46 10.12 -4.30 10.16
C GLN A 46 9.51 -3.21 11.04
N THR A 47 8.20 -3.22 11.16
CA THR A 47 7.45 -2.30 12.01
C THR A 47 6.22 -2.99 12.61
N THR A 48 5.63 -2.34 13.61
CA THR A 48 4.33 -2.74 14.15
C THR A 48 3.32 -1.62 13.92
N VAL A 49 2.21 -1.95 13.26
CA VAL A 49 1.11 -1.02 13.01
C VAL A 49 -0.16 -1.56 13.65
N LYS A 50 -0.91 -0.70 14.31
CA LYS A 50 -2.26 -0.96 14.79
C LYS A 50 -3.17 0.11 14.24
N THR A 51 -4.20 -0.29 13.49
CA THR A 51 -5.21 0.65 13.00
C THR A 51 -6.03 1.19 14.16
N ARG A 52 -6.34 2.48 14.13
CA ARG A 52 -7.16 3.19 15.12
C ARG A 52 -7.88 4.34 14.45
N PRO A 53 -9.02 4.79 15.01
CA PRO A 53 -9.58 6.08 14.64
C PRO A 53 -8.55 7.21 14.78
N TYR A 54 -8.75 8.29 14.00
CA TYR A 54 -7.93 9.50 14.09
C TYR A 54 -7.70 9.93 15.57
N PRO A 55 -6.47 10.29 15.96
CA PRO A 55 -5.24 10.49 15.17
C PRO A 55 -4.38 9.23 14.97
N GLY A 56 -4.93 8.02 15.12
CA GLY A 56 -4.20 6.78 14.92
C GLY A 56 -3.98 6.43 13.44
N PHE A 57 -3.33 5.28 13.20
CA PHE A 57 -3.08 4.80 11.83
C PHE A 57 -4.40 4.40 11.15
N PRO A 58 -4.76 5.01 10.00
CA PRO A 58 -6.06 4.79 9.38
C PRO A 58 -6.17 3.39 8.78
N THR A 59 -7.33 2.76 8.99
CA THR A 59 -7.64 1.45 8.40
C THR A 59 -7.63 1.48 6.86
N ASP A 60 -7.87 2.64 6.26
CA ASP A 60 -7.84 2.82 4.80
C ASP A 60 -6.44 2.68 4.19
N MET A 61 -5.38 2.80 4.98
CA MET A 61 -4.00 2.62 4.57
C MET A 61 -3.41 1.28 5.03
N GLN A 62 -4.24 0.42 5.61
CA GLN A 62 -3.82 -0.87 6.15
C GLN A 62 -3.26 -1.81 5.08
N ALA A 63 -3.94 -1.95 3.94
CA ALA A 63 -3.50 -2.82 2.87
C ALA A 63 -2.19 -2.30 2.20
N GLN A 64 -2.07 -0.99 2.01
CA GLN A 64 -0.88 -0.37 1.40
C GLN A 64 0.35 -0.52 2.29
N VAL A 65 0.21 -0.32 3.61
CA VAL A 65 1.36 -0.53 4.52
C VAL A 65 1.74 -2.01 4.61
N CYS A 66 0.78 -2.94 4.45
CA CYS A 66 1.07 -4.37 4.39
C CYS A 66 2.00 -4.73 3.21
N VAL A 67 1.83 -4.09 2.05
CA VAL A 67 2.77 -4.24 0.92
C VAL A 67 4.18 -3.75 1.30
N CYS A 68 4.29 -2.62 1.98
CA CYS A 68 5.58 -2.13 2.46
C CYS A 68 6.22 -3.13 3.46
N MET A 69 5.41 -3.71 4.35
CA MET A 69 5.87 -4.74 5.30
C MET A 69 6.33 -6.02 4.61
N ALA A 70 5.65 -6.44 3.53
CA ALA A 70 6.02 -7.62 2.75
C ALA A 70 7.40 -7.48 2.11
N LEU A 71 7.86 -6.27 1.84
CA LEU A 71 9.19 -5.96 1.26
C LEU A 71 10.20 -5.44 2.30
N ALA A 72 9.81 -5.35 3.57
CA ALA A 72 10.70 -4.92 4.65
C ALA A 72 11.56 -6.07 5.17
N GLY A 73 12.73 -5.76 5.72
CA GLY A 73 13.54 -6.77 6.41
C GLY A 73 12.96 -7.16 7.77
N GLY A 74 12.92 -8.45 8.07
CA GLY A 74 12.41 -8.97 9.35
C GLY A 74 10.93 -9.27 9.34
N THR A 75 10.31 -9.33 10.52
CA THR A 75 8.90 -9.70 10.68
C THR A 75 8.11 -8.54 11.28
N SER A 76 7.14 -8.04 10.51
CA SER A 76 6.24 -6.97 10.90
C SER A 76 4.94 -7.50 11.48
N ARG A 77 4.25 -6.68 12.27
CA ARG A 77 2.90 -6.96 12.79
C ARG A 77 1.92 -5.88 12.38
N LEU A 78 0.80 -6.30 11.85
CA LEU A 78 -0.29 -5.44 11.46
C LEU A 78 -1.57 -5.88 12.17
N THR A 79 -2.06 -5.06 13.09
CA THR A 79 -3.30 -5.34 13.84
C THR A 79 -4.41 -4.44 13.36
N GLU A 80 -5.51 -5.04 12.88
CA GLU A 80 -6.72 -4.34 12.48
C GLU A 80 -7.69 -4.27 13.66
N SER A 81 -8.06 -3.07 14.08
CA SER A 81 -8.98 -2.88 15.21
C SER A 81 -10.26 -2.14 14.85
N VAL A 82 -10.44 -1.80 13.58
CA VAL A 82 -11.63 -1.08 13.08
C VAL A 82 -12.52 -2.01 12.25
N TYR A 83 -11.94 -2.75 11.29
CA TYR A 83 -12.64 -3.69 10.42
C TYR A 83 -11.96 -5.06 10.42
N GLU A 84 -12.45 -5.97 11.25
CA GLU A 84 -11.83 -7.28 11.53
C GLU A 84 -11.63 -8.17 10.30
N THR A 85 -12.48 -8.02 9.29
CA THR A 85 -12.46 -8.85 8.07
C THR A 85 -11.60 -8.28 6.94
N ARG A 86 -10.95 -7.13 7.13
CA ARG A 86 -10.23 -6.43 6.06
C ARG A 86 -9.01 -7.16 5.52
N PHE A 87 -8.44 -8.10 6.25
CA PHE A 87 -7.33 -8.93 5.77
C PHE A 87 -7.75 -9.93 4.70
N PHE A 88 -9.01 -10.33 4.70
CA PHE A 88 -9.51 -11.27 3.72
C PHE A 88 -9.55 -10.62 2.33
N GLY A 89 -9.08 -11.33 1.34
CA GLY A 89 -8.99 -10.87 -0.02
C GLY A 89 -7.56 -10.45 -0.37
N TYR A 90 -7.10 -9.25 -0.05
CA TYR A 90 -5.81 -8.77 -0.53
C TYR A 90 -4.59 -9.55 0.02
N CYS A 91 -4.67 -10.14 1.22
CA CYS A 91 -3.57 -10.95 1.76
C CYS A 91 -3.33 -12.20 0.91
N THR A 92 -4.40 -12.90 0.51
CA THR A 92 -4.31 -14.06 -0.37
C THR A 92 -3.70 -13.68 -1.73
N GLU A 93 -4.10 -12.54 -2.27
CA GLU A 93 -3.55 -12.02 -3.52
C GLU A 93 -2.05 -11.68 -3.37
N LEU A 94 -1.64 -11.07 -2.26
CA LEU A 94 -0.21 -10.84 -1.99
C LEU A 94 0.57 -12.14 -1.80
N GLU A 95 -0.03 -13.17 -1.18
CA GLU A 95 0.59 -14.49 -1.06
C GLU A 95 0.79 -15.15 -2.43
N SER A 96 -0.13 -14.98 -3.38
CA SER A 96 0.04 -15.43 -4.76
C SER A 96 1.20 -14.73 -5.48
N MET A 97 1.55 -13.51 -5.05
CA MET A 97 2.71 -12.76 -5.50
C MET A 97 4.00 -13.14 -4.73
N GLY A 98 3.96 -14.08 -3.80
CA GLY A 98 5.09 -14.57 -3.02
C GLY A 98 5.29 -13.87 -1.67
N ALA A 99 4.33 -13.09 -1.18
CA ALA A 99 4.40 -12.54 0.17
C ALA A 99 4.23 -13.64 1.23
N SER A 100 4.86 -13.48 2.38
CA SER A 100 4.74 -14.40 3.52
C SER A 100 3.91 -13.74 4.62
N ILE A 101 2.62 -14.08 4.66
CA ILE A 101 1.64 -13.48 5.58
C ILE A 101 0.98 -14.61 6.38
N ARG A 102 0.84 -14.41 7.69
CA ARG A 102 0.08 -15.31 8.57
C ARG A 102 -0.93 -14.49 9.36
N ILE A 103 -2.21 -14.80 9.19
CA ILE A 103 -3.30 -14.14 9.88
C ILE A 103 -3.70 -14.97 11.11
N SER A 104 -3.81 -14.29 12.25
CA SER A 104 -4.33 -14.86 13.51
C SER A 104 -5.27 -13.85 14.16
N GLY A 105 -6.57 -14.11 14.09
CA GLY A 105 -7.60 -13.18 14.54
C GLY A 105 -7.47 -11.82 13.85
N LYS A 106 -7.29 -10.77 14.63
CA LYS A 106 -7.17 -9.38 14.15
C LYS A 106 -5.74 -8.98 13.78
N THR A 107 -4.80 -9.90 13.75
CA THR A 107 -3.38 -9.59 13.51
C THR A 107 -2.83 -10.40 12.34
N ALA A 108 -2.22 -9.70 11.41
CA ALA A 108 -1.39 -10.27 10.37
C ALA A 108 0.09 -10.16 10.78
N THR A 109 0.80 -11.27 10.74
CA THR A 109 2.26 -11.33 10.86
C THR A 109 2.83 -11.43 9.46
N VAL A 110 3.60 -10.44 9.06
CA VAL A 110 4.15 -10.31 7.71
C VAL A 110 5.66 -10.47 7.78
N THR A 111 6.17 -11.55 7.22
CA THR A 111 7.62 -11.78 7.11
C THR A 111 8.10 -11.24 5.77
N GLY A 112 9.06 -10.33 5.81
CA GLY A 112 9.56 -9.68 4.63
C GLY A 112 10.27 -10.63 3.67
N VAL A 113 9.99 -10.46 2.38
CA VAL A 113 10.62 -11.18 1.28
C VAL A 113 11.56 -10.26 0.49
N ASP A 114 12.44 -10.83 -0.31
CA ASP A 114 13.38 -10.01 -1.09
C ASP A 114 12.70 -9.31 -2.27
N HIS A 115 11.67 -9.93 -2.84
CA HIS A 115 10.86 -9.37 -3.92
C HIS A 115 9.49 -10.05 -3.98
N LEU A 116 8.52 -9.36 -4.54
CA LEU A 116 7.28 -9.94 -5.02
C LEU A 116 7.43 -10.34 -6.48
N THR A 117 6.65 -11.31 -6.92
CA THR A 117 6.63 -11.78 -8.32
C THR A 117 5.31 -11.40 -8.95
N GLY A 118 5.36 -10.97 -10.22
CA GLY A 118 4.16 -10.65 -11.00
C GLY A 118 3.22 -11.84 -11.08
N SER A 119 1.93 -11.57 -10.93
CA SER A 119 0.85 -12.56 -10.94
C SER A 119 -0.45 -11.91 -11.42
N THR A 120 -1.45 -12.71 -11.76
CA THR A 120 -2.83 -12.23 -11.90
C THR A 120 -3.45 -12.17 -10.52
N VAL A 121 -3.95 -11.00 -10.13
CA VAL A 121 -4.55 -10.73 -8.82
C VAL A 121 -5.89 -10.02 -8.97
N PHE A 122 -6.77 -10.17 -8.01
CA PHE A 122 -8.14 -9.69 -8.09
C PHE A 122 -8.41 -8.60 -7.04
N ALA A 123 -8.87 -7.44 -7.48
CA ALA A 123 -9.32 -6.40 -6.57
C ALA A 123 -10.67 -6.81 -5.96
N HIS A 124 -10.75 -6.86 -4.64
CA HIS A 124 -11.98 -7.19 -3.90
C HIS A 124 -12.69 -5.94 -3.37
N ASP A 125 -11.96 -4.87 -3.19
CA ASP A 125 -12.45 -3.54 -2.80
C ASP A 125 -11.49 -2.45 -3.28
N LEU A 126 -11.89 -1.19 -3.05
CA LEU A 126 -11.12 -0.01 -3.43
C LEU A 126 -9.70 0.01 -2.86
N ARG A 127 -9.54 -0.32 -1.57
CA ARG A 127 -8.24 -0.20 -0.86
C ARG A 127 -7.36 -1.39 -1.15
N ALA A 128 -7.95 -2.57 -1.19
CA ALA A 128 -7.28 -3.80 -1.63
C ALA A 128 -6.73 -3.64 -3.06
N GLY A 129 -7.56 -3.18 -3.98
CA GLY A 129 -7.16 -2.94 -5.36
C GLY A 129 -6.00 -1.94 -5.48
N ALA A 130 -6.06 -0.82 -4.77
CA ALA A 130 -4.95 0.15 -4.74
C ALA A 130 -3.65 -0.47 -4.18
N ALA A 131 -3.73 -1.29 -3.15
CA ALA A 131 -2.58 -1.99 -2.59
C ALA A 131 -1.98 -2.99 -3.58
N LEU A 132 -2.82 -3.73 -4.33
CA LEU A 132 -2.37 -4.67 -5.36
C LEU A 132 -1.69 -3.95 -6.54
N VAL A 133 -2.17 -2.77 -6.94
CA VAL A 133 -1.47 -1.93 -7.92
C VAL A 133 -0.08 -1.54 -7.40
N ILE A 134 0.03 -1.09 -6.15
CA ILE A 134 1.32 -0.76 -5.53
C ILE A 134 2.23 -2.00 -5.46
N ALA A 135 1.68 -3.17 -5.12
CA ALA A 135 2.43 -4.43 -5.09
C ALA A 135 2.94 -4.81 -6.48
N GLY A 136 2.11 -4.65 -7.52
CA GLY A 136 2.49 -4.89 -8.92
C GLY A 136 3.62 -3.98 -9.39
N LEU A 137 3.59 -2.69 -9.03
CA LEU A 137 4.66 -1.74 -9.34
C LEU A 137 5.99 -2.08 -8.64
N ALA A 138 5.94 -2.81 -7.53
CA ALA A 138 7.12 -3.23 -6.77
C ALA A 138 7.57 -4.66 -7.10
N ALA A 139 6.78 -5.42 -7.83
CA ALA A 139 7.04 -6.82 -8.18
C ALA A 139 8.02 -6.96 -9.34
N ARG A 140 8.61 -8.13 -9.47
CA ARG A 140 9.38 -8.53 -10.65
C ARG A 140 8.46 -9.24 -11.65
N GLY A 141 8.54 -8.85 -12.91
CA GLY A 141 7.66 -9.37 -13.97
C GLY A 141 6.37 -8.55 -14.10
N THR A 142 5.40 -9.08 -14.81
CA THR A 142 4.14 -8.41 -15.10
C THR A 142 3.06 -8.84 -14.12
N THR A 143 2.31 -7.89 -13.59
CA THR A 143 1.14 -8.13 -12.72
C THR A 143 -0.11 -7.68 -13.46
N PHE A 144 -1.11 -8.54 -13.52
CA PHE A 144 -2.44 -8.20 -14.00
C PHE A 144 -3.36 -8.01 -12.80
N VAL A 145 -3.96 -6.82 -12.70
CA VAL A 145 -4.95 -6.51 -11.65
C VAL A 145 -6.32 -6.50 -12.27
N GLU A 146 -7.11 -7.49 -11.94
CA GLU A 146 -8.49 -7.64 -12.43
C GLU A 146 -9.52 -6.98 -11.51
N HIS A 147 -10.77 -6.89 -11.94
CA HIS A 147 -11.88 -6.23 -11.24
C HIS A 147 -11.59 -4.74 -10.93
N ILE A 148 -10.95 -4.06 -11.86
CA ILE A 148 -10.51 -2.66 -11.74
C ILE A 148 -11.65 -1.67 -11.44
N HIS A 149 -12.91 -2.03 -11.71
CA HIS A 149 -14.08 -1.22 -11.38
C HIS A 149 -14.16 -0.87 -9.88
N PHE A 150 -13.63 -1.71 -8.99
CA PHE A 150 -13.52 -1.39 -7.56
C PHE A 150 -12.55 -0.23 -7.31
N ILE A 151 -11.51 -0.10 -8.12
CA ILE A 151 -10.49 0.94 -8.01
C ILE A 151 -10.99 2.24 -8.63
N GLU A 152 -11.57 2.17 -9.82
CA GLU A 152 -11.99 3.32 -10.63
C GLU A 152 -13.09 4.17 -9.98
N ARG A 153 -13.93 3.56 -9.15
CA ARG A 153 -14.99 4.30 -8.43
C ARG A 153 -14.47 5.29 -7.38
N GLY A 154 -13.20 5.20 -6.97
CA GLY A 154 -12.64 6.06 -5.93
C GLY A 154 -11.28 6.66 -6.25
N TYR A 155 -10.58 6.14 -7.27
CA TYR A 155 -9.31 6.69 -7.75
C TYR A 155 -9.46 7.16 -9.19
N GLU A 156 -9.72 8.45 -9.35
CA GLU A 156 -9.85 9.07 -10.65
C GLU A 156 -8.52 9.04 -11.42
N ASN A 157 -8.54 8.51 -12.67
CA ASN A 157 -7.42 8.49 -13.59
C ASN A 157 -6.12 7.93 -12.96
N LEU A 158 -6.25 6.82 -12.21
CA LEU A 158 -5.11 6.24 -11.47
C LEU A 158 -3.96 5.85 -12.41
N VAL A 159 -4.27 5.23 -13.53
CA VAL A 159 -3.27 4.77 -14.51
C VAL A 159 -2.49 5.95 -15.07
N GLU A 160 -3.16 6.99 -15.53
CA GLU A 160 -2.55 8.20 -16.09
C GLU A 160 -1.68 8.91 -15.05
N LYS A 161 -2.17 9.02 -13.80
CA LYS A 161 -1.43 9.63 -12.70
C LYS A 161 -0.15 8.86 -12.37
N LEU A 162 -0.22 7.53 -12.31
CA LEU A 162 0.94 6.69 -12.04
C LEU A 162 1.94 6.72 -13.22
N ARG A 163 1.46 6.71 -14.47
CA ARG A 163 2.33 6.88 -15.66
C ARG A 163 3.06 8.22 -15.67
N ALA A 164 2.37 9.30 -15.29
CA ALA A 164 2.98 10.61 -15.15
C ALA A 164 4.09 10.65 -14.08
N LEU A 165 4.05 9.74 -13.10
CA LEU A 165 5.09 9.53 -12.10
C LEU A 165 6.19 8.57 -12.55
N GLY A 166 6.10 8.02 -13.77
CA GLY A 166 7.11 7.12 -14.34
C GLY A 166 6.82 5.63 -14.15
N ALA A 167 5.60 5.27 -13.72
CA ALA A 167 5.21 3.86 -13.63
C ALA A 167 4.98 3.25 -15.02
N ASP A 168 5.44 2.02 -15.21
CA ASP A 168 5.09 1.20 -16.38
C ASP A 168 3.79 0.46 -16.09
N ILE A 169 2.69 1.07 -16.45
CA ILE A 169 1.33 0.60 -16.20
C ILE A 169 0.43 0.96 -17.37
N CYS A 170 -0.46 0.07 -17.76
CA CYS A 170 -1.48 0.34 -18.77
C CYS A 170 -2.82 -0.33 -18.40
N ARG A 171 -3.91 0.20 -18.96
CA ARG A 171 -5.21 -0.45 -18.96
C ARG A 171 -5.24 -1.43 -20.13
N VAL A 172 -5.65 -2.65 -19.86
CA VAL A 172 -5.95 -3.66 -20.88
C VAL A 172 -7.47 -3.79 -20.94
N GLU A 173 -8.03 -3.67 -22.14
CA GLU A 173 -9.44 -3.95 -22.38
C GLU A 173 -9.56 -5.43 -22.75
N ASP A 174 -10.47 -6.16 -22.10
CA ASP A 174 -10.82 -7.51 -22.54
C ASP A 174 -11.50 -7.38 -23.92
N GLU A 175 -10.88 -7.93 -24.94
CA GLU A 175 -11.55 -8.15 -26.23
C GLU A 175 -12.64 -9.20 -25.99
N SER A 176 -13.89 -8.74 -25.79
CA SER A 176 -15.09 -9.57 -25.68
C SER A 176 -15.50 -10.16 -27.04
#